data_1f9030209cdfc33facd16d383d8d80b3
#
_entry.id   1f9030209cdfc33facd16d383d8d80b3
#
_cell.length_a   1.000
_cell.length_b   1.000
_cell.length_c   1.000
_cell.angle_alpha   90.00
_cell.angle_beta   90.00
_cell.angle_gamma   90.00
#
_symmetry.space_group_name_H-M   'P 1'
#
loop_
_entity.id
_entity.type
_entity.pdbx_description
1 polymer ?
#
loop_
_entity_poly.entity_id
_entity_poly.type
_entity_poly.pdbx_seq_one_letter_code
_entity_poly.pdbx_strand_id
1 'polypeptide(L)'
;QEPGDFMSLTFSAVLFDVDGTIVNSAPVIMGAFRSTLSDFGLEIPDDQRLRTYVGPPLWYSFGDLGYSGQLRADLVSRYRERYMDHYLDPEPFDGVRDLLWDLHHAGVPLATATSKQTPMAIAQMEHLGLADAFDVIAGATPDPGSSKTTVIHEAIARLGAMGADVSHPVIVGDSIWDVRGGHEAGIPVIGVGWGYATEDGLDDAEIVCETVEDLRALLMPAGC
;
A
#
# COMPACT_ATOMS: atom_id res chain seq x y z
N GLN A 1 1.56 -23.14 19.01
CA GLN A 1 2.61 -23.16 17.99
C GLN A 1 3.70 -22.21 18.45
N GLU A 2 4.92 -22.67 18.51
CA GLU A 2 6.04 -21.92 19.08
C GLU A 2 6.51 -20.79 18.14
N PRO A 3 7.04 -19.65 18.68
CA PRO A 3 7.50 -18.50 17.90
C PRO A 3 8.77 -18.78 17.05
N GLY A 4 9.20 -20.03 16.92
CA GLY A 4 10.48 -20.40 16.36
C GLY A 4 10.53 -20.70 14.86
N ASP A 5 9.39 -20.77 14.17
CA ASP A 5 9.35 -21.30 12.81
C ASP A 5 9.39 -20.23 11.68
N PHE A 6 9.25 -18.94 12.04
CA PHE A 6 9.27 -17.85 11.05
C PHE A 6 10.68 -17.32 10.70
N MET A 7 11.70 -17.65 11.48
CA MET A 7 13.07 -17.17 11.21
C MET A 7 13.78 -17.90 10.05
N SER A 8 13.13 -18.86 9.40
CA SER A 8 13.66 -19.55 8.22
C SER A 8 12.86 -19.33 6.94
N LEU A 9 11.83 -18.49 6.94
CA LEU A 9 11.05 -18.20 5.74
C LEU A 9 11.82 -17.21 4.86
N THR A 10 12.44 -17.74 3.81
CA THR A 10 13.00 -16.92 2.74
C THR A 10 11.89 -16.63 1.74
N PHE A 11 11.47 -15.38 1.63
CA PHE A 11 10.52 -14.97 0.60
C PHE A 11 11.21 -14.86 -0.75
N SER A 12 10.56 -15.37 -1.81
CA SER A 12 11.13 -15.35 -3.16
C SER A 12 10.88 -14.04 -3.90
N ALA A 13 9.84 -13.31 -3.53
CA ALA A 13 9.45 -12.02 -4.09
C ALA A 13 8.71 -11.20 -3.04
N VAL A 14 8.85 -9.89 -3.08
CA VAL A 14 8.23 -8.97 -2.11
C VAL A 14 7.39 -7.94 -2.82
N LEU A 15 6.13 -7.87 -2.44
CA LEU A 15 5.19 -6.84 -2.89
C LEU A 15 5.01 -5.81 -1.78
N PHE A 16 4.96 -4.53 -2.15
CA PHE A 16 4.77 -3.43 -1.21
C PHE A 16 3.50 -2.66 -1.52
N ASP A 17 2.67 -2.43 -0.50
CA ASP A 17 1.72 -1.34 -0.54
C ASP A 17 2.47 0.00 -0.57
N VAL A 18 1.84 1.06 -1.05
CA VAL A 18 2.49 2.37 -1.22
C VAL A 18 2.10 3.31 -0.09
N ASP A 19 0.83 3.73 -0.02
CA ASP A 19 0.35 4.71 0.96
C ASP A 19 0.34 4.10 2.37
N GLY A 20 1.06 4.72 3.31
CA GLY A 20 1.17 4.23 4.68
C GLY A 20 2.24 3.15 4.90
N THR A 21 2.86 2.66 3.85
CA THR A 21 3.92 1.63 3.90
C THR A 21 5.24 2.18 3.36
N ILE A 22 5.26 2.66 2.13
CA ILE A 22 6.43 3.31 1.51
C ILE A 22 6.44 4.81 1.82
N VAL A 23 5.30 5.50 1.61
CA VAL A 23 5.19 6.95 1.71
C VAL A 23 4.25 7.38 2.83
N ASN A 24 4.61 8.48 3.48
CA ASN A 24 3.78 9.14 4.49
C ASN A 24 2.73 10.02 3.80
N SER A 25 1.68 9.40 3.29
CA SER A 25 0.65 10.05 2.48
C SER A 25 -0.53 10.62 3.27
N ALA A 26 -0.62 10.39 4.58
CA ALA A 26 -1.74 10.84 5.40
C ALA A 26 -2.03 12.35 5.28
N PRO A 27 -1.04 13.26 5.34
CA PRO A 27 -1.33 14.69 5.22
C PRO A 27 -2.01 15.06 3.90
N VAL A 28 -1.57 14.45 2.80
CA VAL A 28 -2.12 14.72 1.45
C VAL A 28 -3.52 14.12 1.30
N ILE A 29 -3.71 12.88 1.72
CA ILE A 29 -5.01 12.20 1.64
C ILE A 29 -6.04 12.90 2.52
N MET A 30 -5.69 13.19 3.78
CA MET A 30 -6.58 13.91 4.70
C MET A 30 -6.91 15.30 4.20
N GLY A 31 -5.94 16.01 3.62
CA GLY A 31 -6.12 17.31 2.98
C GLY A 31 -7.11 17.24 1.81
N ALA A 32 -7.02 16.21 0.97
CA ALA A 32 -7.94 16.01 -0.15
C ALA A 32 -9.38 15.73 0.35
N PHE A 33 -9.56 14.95 1.42
CA PHE A 33 -10.87 14.77 2.05
C PHE A 33 -11.44 16.09 2.57
N ARG A 34 -10.66 16.88 3.31
CA ARG A 34 -11.09 18.19 3.84
C ARG A 34 -11.52 19.13 2.72
N SER A 35 -10.69 19.26 1.69
CA SER A 35 -10.99 20.13 0.54
C SER A 35 -12.25 19.68 -0.19
N THR A 36 -12.41 18.38 -0.40
CA THR A 36 -13.58 17.81 -1.07
C THR A 36 -14.86 18.11 -0.28
N LEU A 37 -14.87 17.79 1.00
CA LEU A 37 -16.04 18.02 1.87
C LEU A 37 -16.37 19.52 1.98
N SER A 38 -15.36 20.36 2.09
CA SER A 38 -15.51 21.81 2.10
C SER A 38 -16.13 22.34 0.80
N ASP A 39 -15.71 21.84 -0.38
CA ASP A 39 -16.27 22.21 -1.68
C ASP A 39 -17.79 21.95 -1.78
N PHE A 40 -18.26 20.91 -1.08
CA PHE A 40 -19.69 20.55 -1.04
C PHE A 40 -20.44 21.14 0.16
N GLY A 41 -19.77 21.94 1.01
CA GLY A 41 -20.38 22.51 2.21
C GLY A 41 -20.78 21.46 3.25
N LEU A 42 -20.08 20.33 3.26
CA LEU A 42 -20.34 19.20 4.18
C LEU A 42 -19.46 19.29 5.43
N GLU A 43 -19.90 18.61 6.50
CA GLU A 43 -19.15 18.53 7.75
C GLU A 43 -17.80 17.85 7.52
N ILE A 44 -16.75 18.43 8.08
CA ILE A 44 -15.40 17.90 8.02
C ILE A 44 -15.13 17.10 9.31
N PRO A 45 -14.88 15.77 9.21
CA PRO A 45 -14.51 14.95 10.36
C PRO A 45 -13.21 15.41 11.01
N ASP A 46 -12.99 15.03 12.26
CA ASP A 46 -11.71 15.24 12.93
C ASP A 46 -10.57 14.42 12.29
N ASP A 47 -9.35 14.76 12.65
CA ASP A 47 -8.15 14.13 12.08
C ASP A 47 -8.05 12.63 12.39
N GLN A 48 -8.54 12.21 13.55
CA GLN A 48 -8.54 10.80 13.94
C GLN A 48 -9.41 9.98 12.99
N ARG A 49 -10.61 10.47 12.67
CA ARG A 49 -11.50 9.80 11.70
C ARG A 49 -10.96 9.88 10.28
N LEU A 50 -10.47 11.04 9.84
CA LEU A 50 -9.89 11.18 8.50
C LEU A 50 -8.70 10.26 8.29
N ARG A 51 -7.89 10.03 9.30
CA ARG A 51 -6.75 9.11 9.23
C ARG A 51 -7.17 7.67 8.91
N THR A 52 -8.35 7.23 9.34
CA THR A 52 -8.86 5.88 9.04
C THR A 52 -9.18 5.68 7.55
N TYR A 53 -9.24 6.75 6.76
CA TYR A 53 -9.48 6.72 5.33
C TYR A 53 -8.19 6.72 4.49
N VAL A 54 -7.03 6.65 5.12
CA VAL A 54 -5.76 6.43 4.41
C VAL A 54 -5.62 4.94 4.14
N GLY A 55 -5.78 4.55 2.88
CA GLY A 55 -5.68 3.16 2.40
C GLY A 55 -6.99 2.55 1.91
N PRO A 56 -8.15 2.69 2.60
CA PRO A 56 -9.41 2.17 2.09
C PRO A 56 -9.79 2.75 0.72
N PRO A 57 -10.56 1.98 -0.10
CA PRO A 57 -11.13 2.52 -1.33
C PRO A 57 -12.00 3.75 -1.06
N LEU A 58 -11.93 4.77 -1.91
CA LEU A 58 -12.69 6.01 -1.75
C LEU A 58 -14.21 5.79 -1.64
N TRP A 59 -14.72 4.85 -2.42
CA TRP A 59 -16.14 4.50 -2.37
C TRP A 59 -16.56 4.03 -0.98
N TYR A 60 -15.74 3.17 -0.36
CA TYR A 60 -15.95 2.77 1.03
C TYR A 60 -15.93 3.97 1.98
N SER A 61 -14.89 4.82 1.89
CA SER A 61 -14.69 5.94 2.82
C SER A 61 -15.84 6.93 2.81
N PHE A 62 -16.30 7.34 1.63
CA PHE A 62 -17.46 8.23 1.52
C PHE A 62 -18.77 7.57 1.93
N GLY A 63 -18.91 6.24 1.73
CA GLY A 63 -20.05 5.48 2.24
C GLY A 63 -20.05 5.39 3.77
N ASP A 64 -18.90 5.19 4.39
CA ASP A 64 -18.75 5.18 5.85
C ASP A 64 -19.03 6.55 6.49
N LEU A 65 -18.77 7.63 5.76
CA LEU A 65 -19.20 8.99 6.14
C LEU A 65 -20.70 9.24 6.00
N GLY A 66 -21.46 8.28 5.47
CA GLY A 66 -22.93 8.35 5.36
C GLY A 66 -23.42 8.84 4.01
N TYR A 67 -22.55 8.99 3.01
CA TYR A 67 -22.94 9.46 1.67
C TYR A 67 -23.28 8.30 0.74
N SER A 68 -24.27 8.52 -0.14
CA SER A 68 -24.78 7.50 -1.05
C SER A 68 -25.19 8.11 -2.40
N GLY A 69 -25.49 7.24 -3.38
CA GLY A 69 -26.01 7.64 -4.67
C GLY A 69 -25.10 8.58 -5.44
N GLN A 70 -25.70 9.56 -6.13
CA GLN A 70 -24.96 10.51 -6.97
C GLN A 70 -23.99 11.39 -6.16
N LEU A 71 -24.39 11.83 -4.97
CA LEU A 71 -23.52 12.64 -4.11
C LEU A 71 -22.21 11.88 -3.79
N ARG A 72 -22.30 10.59 -3.47
CA ARG A 72 -21.11 9.76 -3.20
C ARG A 72 -20.20 9.69 -4.43
N ALA A 73 -20.75 9.50 -5.61
CA ALA A 73 -20.00 9.50 -6.87
C ALA A 73 -19.33 10.87 -7.14
N ASP A 74 -20.03 11.96 -6.92
CA ASP A 74 -19.52 13.32 -7.09
C ASP A 74 -18.39 13.63 -6.10
N LEU A 75 -18.51 13.16 -4.86
CA LEU A 75 -17.46 13.30 -3.84
C LEU A 75 -16.19 12.52 -4.25
N VAL A 76 -16.32 11.30 -4.73
CA VAL A 76 -15.20 10.51 -5.24
C VAL A 76 -14.49 11.22 -6.40
N SER A 77 -15.28 11.76 -7.35
CA SER A 77 -14.74 12.50 -8.50
C SER A 77 -13.98 13.74 -8.06
N ARG A 78 -14.57 14.54 -7.17
CA ARG A 78 -13.94 15.76 -6.65
C ARG A 78 -12.68 15.45 -5.83
N TYR A 79 -12.71 14.39 -5.02
CA TYR A 79 -11.52 13.96 -4.29
C TYR A 79 -10.35 13.68 -5.24
N ARG A 80 -10.60 12.96 -6.32
CA ARG A 80 -9.56 12.64 -7.30
C ARG A 80 -8.97 13.89 -7.92
N GLU A 81 -9.79 14.92 -8.24
CA GLU A 81 -9.31 16.20 -8.72
C GLU A 81 -8.40 16.90 -7.69
N ARG A 82 -8.84 16.97 -6.43
CA ARG A 82 -8.06 17.58 -5.35
C ARG A 82 -6.78 16.83 -5.03
N TYR A 83 -6.83 15.50 -5.06
CA TYR A 83 -5.68 14.64 -4.82
C TYR A 83 -4.59 14.80 -5.89
N MET A 84 -4.96 15.01 -7.15
CA MET A 84 -4.03 15.23 -8.26
C MET A 84 -3.11 16.42 -8.06
N ASP A 85 -3.52 17.42 -7.29
CA ASP A 85 -2.70 18.61 -7.04
C ASP A 85 -1.50 18.33 -6.13
N HIS A 86 -1.57 17.27 -5.29
CA HIS A 86 -0.61 17.02 -4.22
C HIS A 86 -0.13 15.56 -4.09
N TYR A 87 -0.55 14.65 -4.95
CA TYR A 87 -0.24 13.22 -4.78
C TYR A 87 1.25 12.88 -4.90
N LEU A 88 2.04 13.78 -5.48
CA LEU A 88 3.50 13.62 -5.58
C LEU A 88 4.25 14.19 -4.36
N ASP A 89 3.59 14.95 -3.49
CA ASP A 89 4.22 15.61 -2.34
C ASP A 89 4.68 14.64 -1.23
N PRO A 90 4.01 13.49 -0.96
CA PRO A 90 4.45 12.59 0.11
C PRO A 90 5.86 12.08 -0.07
N GLU A 91 6.63 12.10 1.03
CA GLU A 91 7.97 11.54 1.09
C GLU A 91 7.95 10.10 1.64
N PRO A 92 8.95 9.27 1.31
CA PRO A 92 9.08 7.96 1.93
C PRO A 92 9.27 8.07 3.45
N PHE A 93 8.76 7.08 4.17
CA PHE A 93 9.12 6.93 5.59
C PHE A 93 10.64 6.73 5.74
N ASP A 94 11.19 7.21 6.86
CA ASP A 94 12.63 7.12 7.13
C ASP A 94 13.15 5.68 6.99
N GLY A 95 14.21 5.51 6.22
CA GLY A 95 14.87 4.22 6.00
C GLY A 95 14.23 3.34 4.91
N VAL A 96 13.01 3.64 4.45
CA VAL A 96 12.33 2.81 3.44
C VAL A 96 13.00 2.93 2.08
N ARG A 97 13.43 4.12 1.69
CA ARG A 97 14.19 4.31 0.44
C ARG A 97 15.42 3.40 0.38
N ASP A 98 16.23 3.43 1.44
CA ASP A 98 17.46 2.63 1.50
C ASP A 98 17.14 1.13 1.48
N LEU A 99 16.11 0.70 2.21
CA LEU A 99 15.69 -0.70 2.20
C LEU A 99 15.31 -1.18 0.79
N LEU A 100 14.51 -0.40 0.05
CA LEU A 100 14.07 -0.78 -1.29
C LEU A 100 15.26 -0.92 -2.26
N TRP A 101 16.19 0.02 -2.22
CA TRP A 101 17.38 -0.05 -3.05
C TRP A 101 18.31 -1.19 -2.64
N ASP A 102 18.46 -1.46 -1.35
CA ASP A 102 19.28 -2.58 -0.86
C ASP A 102 18.68 -3.93 -1.30
N LEU A 103 17.36 -4.09 -1.21
CA LEU A 103 16.68 -5.26 -1.72
C LEU A 103 16.86 -5.44 -3.23
N HIS A 104 16.74 -4.34 -4.00
CA HIS A 104 16.98 -4.35 -5.44
C HIS A 104 18.41 -4.81 -5.76
N HIS A 105 19.42 -4.24 -5.10
CA HIS A 105 20.83 -4.59 -5.32
C HIS A 105 21.15 -6.02 -4.86
N ALA A 106 20.41 -6.54 -3.88
CA ALA A 106 20.51 -7.94 -3.47
C ALA A 106 19.80 -8.92 -4.42
N GLY A 107 19.17 -8.41 -5.47
CA GLY A 107 18.48 -9.24 -6.47
C GLY A 107 17.11 -9.77 -6.03
N VAL A 108 16.51 -9.21 -4.99
CA VAL A 108 15.15 -9.57 -4.56
C VAL A 108 14.13 -9.01 -5.55
N PRO A 109 13.26 -9.85 -6.15
CA PRO A 109 12.19 -9.36 -7.00
C PRO A 109 11.22 -8.48 -6.22
N LEU A 110 10.97 -7.26 -6.69
CA LEU A 110 10.15 -6.25 -6.03
C LEU A 110 9.02 -5.78 -6.94
N ALA A 111 7.82 -5.68 -6.36
CA ALA A 111 6.69 -5.05 -7.02
C ALA A 111 5.92 -4.15 -6.04
N THR A 112 5.20 -3.18 -6.57
CA THR A 112 4.15 -2.50 -5.81
C THR A 112 2.83 -3.24 -5.96
N ALA A 113 1.96 -3.15 -4.97
CA ALA A 113 0.58 -3.60 -5.03
C ALA A 113 -0.29 -2.58 -4.30
N THR A 114 -0.74 -1.55 -5.01
CA THR A 114 -1.43 -0.40 -4.45
C THR A 114 -2.86 -0.27 -4.99
N SER A 115 -3.76 0.26 -4.17
CA SER A 115 -5.12 0.66 -4.61
C SER A 115 -5.12 1.96 -5.44
N LYS A 116 -3.99 2.66 -5.51
CA LYS A 116 -3.78 3.78 -6.42
C LYS A 116 -3.77 3.29 -7.86
N GLN A 117 -4.32 4.07 -8.79
CA GLN A 117 -4.29 3.72 -10.21
C GLN A 117 -2.84 3.61 -10.72
N THR A 118 -2.58 2.63 -11.56
CA THR A 118 -1.22 2.30 -12.06
C THR A 118 -0.47 3.51 -12.62
N PRO A 119 -1.03 4.39 -13.48
CA PRO A 119 -0.29 5.55 -13.98
C PRO A 119 0.16 6.51 -12.88
N MET A 120 -0.65 6.68 -11.83
CA MET A 120 -0.32 7.52 -10.69
C MET A 120 0.77 6.90 -9.82
N ALA A 121 0.71 5.58 -9.61
CA ALA A 121 1.73 4.84 -8.88
C ALA A 121 3.09 4.94 -9.60
N ILE A 122 3.12 4.77 -10.90
CA ILE A 122 4.33 4.94 -11.73
C ILE A 122 4.88 6.35 -11.58
N ALA A 123 4.06 7.37 -11.78
CA ALA A 123 4.49 8.78 -11.69
C ALA A 123 5.04 9.11 -10.30
N GLN A 124 4.43 8.58 -9.24
CA GLN A 124 4.90 8.80 -7.87
C GLN A 124 6.25 8.11 -7.61
N MET A 125 6.41 6.86 -8.02
CA MET A 125 7.68 6.14 -7.85
C MET A 125 8.81 6.78 -8.68
N GLU A 126 8.51 7.24 -9.90
CA GLU A 126 9.47 8.00 -10.71
C GLU A 126 9.87 9.31 -10.02
N HIS A 127 8.92 10.09 -9.54
CA HIS A 127 9.17 11.35 -8.84
C HIS A 127 10.06 11.17 -7.60
N LEU A 128 9.87 10.08 -6.86
CA LEU A 128 10.67 9.77 -5.66
C LEU A 128 12.02 9.13 -5.98
N GLY A 129 12.31 8.83 -7.24
CA GLY A 129 13.53 8.11 -7.64
C GLY A 129 13.53 6.65 -7.17
N LEU A 130 12.35 6.03 -7.06
CA LEU A 130 12.16 4.65 -6.60
C LEU A 130 11.69 3.70 -7.70
N ALA A 131 11.29 4.21 -8.87
CA ALA A 131 10.73 3.38 -9.93
C ALA A 131 11.68 2.25 -10.36
N ASP A 132 12.97 2.54 -10.50
CA ASP A 132 13.97 1.57 -10.94
C ASP A 132 14.36 0.55 -9.85
N ALA A 133 13.97 0.78 -8.60
CA ALA A 133 14.13 -0.22 -7.54
C ALA A 133 13.09 -1.35 -7.67
N PHE A 134 11.95 -1.10 -8.33
CA PHE A 134 10.90 -2.09 -8.57
C PHE A 134 11.04 -2.72 -9.94
N ASP A 135 10.83 -4.04 -10.02
CA ASP A 135 10.73 -4.78 -11.28
C ASP A 135 9.34 -4.59 -11.91
N VAL A 136 8.31 -4.42 -11.08
CA VAL A 136 6.92 -4.21 -11.49
C VAL A 136 6.29 -3.12 -10.62
N ILE A 137 5.61 -2.17 -11.24
CA ILE A 137 4.74 -1.21 -10.56
C ILE A 137 3.30 -1.55 -10.94
N ALA A 138 2.62 -2.25 -10.05
CA ALA A 138 1.23 -2.63 -10.21
C ALA A 138 0.32 -1.78 -9.32
N GLY A 139 -0.80 -1.35 -9.85
CA GLY A 139 -1.83 -0.59 -9.17
C GLY A 139 -3.22 -0.91 -9.71
N ALA A 140 -4.22 -0.24 -9.17
CA ALA A 140 -5.60 -0.41 -9.59
C ALA A 140 -5.79 -0.04 -11.06
N THR A 141 -6.75 -0.71 -11.71
CA THR A 141 -7.22 -0.39 -13.04
C THR A 141 -8.56 0.34 -12.97
N PRO A 142 -9.03 0.98 -14.06
CA PRO A 142 -10.38 1.55 -14.11
C PRO A 142 -11.51 0.51 -14.04
N ASP A 143 -11.21 -0.78 -14.15
CA ASP A 143 -12.19 -1.86 -14.07
C ASP A 143 -12.88 -1.86 -12.70
N PRO A 144 -14.23 -1.89 -12.63
CA PRO A 144 -14.96 -2.00 -11.38
C PRO A 144 -14.60 -3.23 -10.54
N GLY A 145 -14.08 -4.29 -11.16
CA GLY A 145 -13.58 -5.49 -10.48
C GLY A 145 -12.17 -5.35 -9.90
N SER A 146 -11.50 -4.21 -10.10
CA SER A 146 -10.17 -3.97 -9.55
C SER A 146 -10.22 -3.90 -8.02
N SER A 147 -9.39 -4.70 -7.37
CA SER A 147 -9.29 -4.80 -5.92
C SER A 147 -7.82 -5.00 -5.51
N LYS A 148 -7.53 -4.90 -4.22
CA LYS A 148 -6.19 -5.24 -3.71
C LYS A 148 -5.78 -6.65 -4.15
N THR A 149 -6.69 -7.61 -4.07
CA THR A 149 -6.44 -9.01 -4.48
C THR A 149 -6.07 -9.12 -5.95
N THR A 150 -6.80 -8.45 -6.86
CA THR A 150 -6.50 -8.50 -8.30
C THR A 150 -5.16 -7.83 -8.63
N VAL A 151 -4.83 -6.74 -7.93
CA VAL A 151 -3.53 -6.05 -8.09
C VAL A 151 -2.38 -6.96 -7.62
N ILE A 152 -2.54 -7.67 -6.51
CA ILE A 152 -1.55 -8.63 -6.03
C ILE A 152 -1.33 -9.74 -7.06
N HIS A 153 -2.39 -10.33 -7.59
CA HIS A 153 -2.29 -11.36 -8.63
C HIS A 153 -1.58 -10.85 -9.88
N GLU A 154 -1.89 -9.63 -10.32
CA GLU A 154 -1.23 -9.02 -11.47
C GLU A 154 0.27 -8.80 -11.20
N ALA A 155 0.63 -8.30 -10.04
CA ALA A 155 2.03 -8.09 -9.65
C ALA A 155 2.82 -9.40 -9.70
N ILE A 156 2.28 -10.47 -9.11
CA ILE A 156 2.90 -11.80 -9.11
C ILE A 156 3.02 -12.34 -10.54
N ALA A 157 1.97 -12.25 -11.34
CA ALA A 157 1.98 -12.73 -12.72
C ALA A 157 3.03 -11.99 -13.57
N ARG A 158 3.15 -10.69 -13.43
CA ARG A 158 4.14 -9.87 -14.15
C ARG A 158 5.57 -10.18 -13.70
N LEU A 159 5.83 -10.35 -12.41
CA LEU A 159 7.12 -10.79 -11.90
C LEU A 159 7.51 -12.16 -12.47
N GLY A 160 6.59 -13.11 -12.45
CA GLY A 160 6.80 -14.44 -13.02
C GLY A 160 7.09 -14.42 -14.53
N ALA A 161 6.40 -13.56 -15.28
CA ALA A 161 6.62 -13.36 -16.71
C ALA A 161 8.01 -12.78 -17.04
N MET A 162 8.62 -12.07 -16.09
CA MET A 162 10.00 -11.58 -16.19
C MET A 162 11.05 -12.62 -15.79
N GLY A 163 10.64 -13.82 -15.39
CA GLY A 163 11.52 -14.90 -14.97
C GLY A 163 11.87 -14.89 -13.47
N ALA A 164 11.21 -14.06 -12.67
CA ALA A 164 11.41 -14.05 -11.22
C ALA A 164 10.80 -15.31 -10.57
N ASP A 165 11.41 -15.76 -9.48
CA ASP A 165 10.83 -16.79 -8.63
C ASP A 165 9.67 -16.19 -7.82
N VAL A 166 8.46 -16.66 -8.07
CA VAL A 166 7.24 -16.23 -7.40
C VAL A 166 6.58 -17.37 -6.60
N SER A 167 7.36 -18.39 -6.23
CA SER A 167 6.86 -19.54 -5.48
C SER A 167 6.50 -19.23 -4.03
N HIS A 168 7.15 -18.24 -3.42
CA HIS A 168 6.96 -17.83 -2.02
C HIS A 168 6.91 -16.30 -1.90
N PRO A 169 5.91 -15.64 -2.53
CA PRO A 169 5.78 -14.19 -2.45
C PRO A 169 5.19 -13.77 -1.10
N VAL A 170 5.46 -12.54 -0.70
CA VAL A 170 4.87 -11.91 0.49
C VAL A 170 4.41 -10.50 0.13
N ILE A 171 3.35 -10.01 0.77
CA ILE A 171 2.96 -8.60 0.71
C ILE A 171 3.30 -7.91 2.03
N VAL A 172 3.86 -6.71 1.91
CA VAL A 172 4.13 -5.77 3.01
C VAL A 172 3.12 -4.65 2.94
N GLY A 173 2.38 -4.43 4.02
CA GLY A 173 1.37 -3.38 4.06
C GLY A 173 1.04 -2.95 5.48
N ASP A 174 0.31 -1.83 5.60
CA ASP A 174 0.02 -1.19 6.88
C ASP A 174 -1.45 -1.26 7.31
N SER A 175 -2.30 -1.93 6.54
CA SER A 175 -3.75 -1.89 6.79
C SER A 175 -4.42 -3.26 6.68
N ILE A 176 -5.65 -3.32 7.21
CA ILE A 176 -6.50 -4.50 7.08
C ILE A 176 -6.78 -4.86 5.61
N TRP A 177 -6.74 -3.88 4.70
CA TRP A 177 -6.93 -4.11 3.27
C TRP A 177 -5.78 -4.90 2.65
N ASP A 178 -4.55 -4.68 3.14
CA ASP A 178 -3.39 -5.47 2.76
C ASP A 178 -3.48 -6.89 3.30
N VAL A 179 -3.89 -7.04 4.55
CA VAL A 179 -4.06 -8.34 5.20
C VAL A 179 -5.12 -9.16 4.47
N ARG A 180 -6.30 -8.60 4.25
CA ARG A 180 -7.40 -9.28 3.53
C ARG A 180 -7.01 -9.59 2.09
N GLY A 181 -6.46 -8.62 1.38
CA GLY A 181 -6.04 -8.79 -0.01
C GLY A 181 -4.96 -9.86 -0.18
N GLY A 182 -3.97 -9.88 0.71
CA GLY A 182 -2.94 -10.90 0.73
C GLY A 182 -3.50 -12.30 0.98
N HIS A 183 -4.34 -12.45 1.99
CA HIS A 183 -4.97 -13.73 2.33
C HIS A 183 -5.92 -14.22 1.22
N GLU A 184 -6.72 -13.35 0.64
CA GLU A 184 -7.56 -13.69 -0.52
C GLU A 184 -6.73 -14.11 -1.75
N ALA A 185 -5.56 -13.51 -1.93
CA ALA A 185 -4.62 -13.90 -2.97
C ALA A 185 -3.80 -15.16 -2.64
N GLY A 186 -3.93 -15.69 -1.43
CA GLY A 186 -3.25 -16.91 -0.97
C GLY A 186 -1.79 -16.71 -0.59
N ILE A 187 -1.38 -15.50 -0.22
CA ILE A 187 -0.01 -15.18 0.18
C ILE A 187 0.05 -14.62 1.61
N PRO A 188 1.18 -14.82 2.33
CA PRO A 188 1.37 -14.25 3.66
C PRO A 188 1.52 -12.74 3.61
N VAL A 189 1.23 -12.10 4.75
CA VAL A 189 1.27 -10.65 4.93
C VAL A 189 2.23 -10.29 6.06
N ILE A 190 3.15 -9.37 5.78
CA ILE A 190 3.91 -8.67 6.81
C ILE A 190 3.25 -7.31 7.03
N GLY A 191 2.70 -7.11 8.21
CA GLY A 191 2.17 -5.83 8.65
C GLY A 191 3.29 -4.90 9.10
N VAL A 192 3.15 -3.61 8.83
CA VAL A 192 4.10 -2.59 9.31
C VAL A 192 3.40 -1.62 10.25
N GLY A 193 3.99 -1.42 11.44
CA GLY A 193 3.37 -0.65 12.51
C GLY A 193 3.52 0.86 12.40
N TRP A 194 4.37 1.36 11.48
CA TRP A 194 4.56 2.81 11.27
C TRP A 194 3.51 3.48 10.40
N GLY A 195 2.59 2.71 9.81
CA GLY A 195 1.52 3.23 8.94
C GLY A 195 0.27 3.67 9.70
N TYR A 196 -0.88 3.47 9.10
CA TYR A 196 -2.17 4.03 9.55
C TYR A 196 -3.18 2.97 9.95
N ALA A 197 -2.73 1.77 10.33
CA ALA A 197 -3.62 0.71 10.80
C ALA A 197 -4.52 1.20 11.94
N THR A 198 -5.77 0.77 11.94
CA THR A 198 -6.61 0.81 13.13
C THR A 198 -6.10 -0.19 14.16
N GLU A 199 -6.53 -0.05 15.43
CA GLU A 199 -6.02 -0.82 16.57
C GLU A 199 -5.89 -2.33 16.28
N ASP A 200 -6.88 -2.93 15.58
CA ASP A 200 -6.94 -4.37 15.27
C ASP A 200 -6.61 -4.69 13.79
N GLY A 201 -6.17 -3.69 13.01
CA GLY A 201 -6.05 -3.83 11.56
C GLY A 201 -5.00 -4.82 11.09
N LEU A 202 -3.98 -5.10 11.91
CA LEU A 202 -2.88 -6.00 11.58
C LEU A 202 -2.90 -7.32 12.39
N ASP A 203 -3.93 -7.57 13.19
CA ASP A 203 -4.00 -8.75 14.08
C ASP A 203 -3.88 -10.08 13.32
N ASP A 204 -4.41 -10.15 12.11
CA ASP A 204 -4.37 -11.34 11.27
C ASP A 204 -3.13 -11.42 10.34
N ALA A 205 -2.22 -10.45 10.39
CA ALA A 205 -0.96 -10.53 9.67
C ALA A 205 -0.07 -11.62 10.28
N GLU A 206 0.67 -12.35 9.45
CA GLU A 206 1.57 -13.42 9.90
C GLU A 206 2.70 -12.86 10.77
N ILE A 207 3.19 -11.66 10.45
CA ILE A 207 4.22 -10.96 11.20
C ILE A 207 3.86 -9.47 11.20
N VAL A 208 4.17 -8.76 12.29
CA VAL A 208 4.14 -7.30 12.34
C VAL A 208 5.53 -6.78 12.67
N CYS A 209 6.04 -5.90 11.81
CA CYS A 209 7.29 -5.17 12.03
C CYS A 209 6.99 -3.76 12.49
N GLU A 210 7.46 -3.39 13.66
CA GLU A 210 7.25 -2.04 14.20
C GLU A 210 8.22 -1.01 13.60
N THR A 211 9.37 -1.47 13.11
CA THR A 211 10.42 -0.61 12.55
C THR A 211 10.86 -1.09 11.17
N VAL A 212 11.45 -0.17 10.39
CA VAL A 212 12.06 -0.51 9.09
C VAL A 212 13.21 -1.50 9.27
N GLU A 213 13.94 -1.41 10.38
CA GLU A 213 15.04 -2.36 10.69
C GLU A 213 14.51 -3.78 10.94
N ASP A 214 13.37 -3.94 11.59
CA ASP A 214 12.72 -5.24 11.75
C ASP A 214 12.35 -5.83 10.38
N LEU A 215 11.79 -5.01 9.50
CA LEU A 215 11.43 -5.43 8.15
C LEU A 215 12.67 -5.79 7.33
N ARG A 216 13.74 -4.99 7.43
CA ARG A 216 15.03 -5.28 6.80
C ARG A 216 15.57 -6.66 7.21
N ALA A 217 15.53 -6.96 8.50
CA ALA A 217 16.01 -8.24 9.02
C ALA A 217 15.26 -9.45 8.46
N LEU A 218 13.97 -9.29 8.16
CA LEU A 218 13.14 -10.34 7.55
C LEU A 218 13.37 -10.50 6.05
N LEU A 219 13.60 -9.41 5.33
CA LEU A 219 13.57 -9.40 3.87
C LEU A 219 14.94 -9.52 3.22
N MET A 220 16.00 -9.05 3.87
CA MET A 220 17.35 -9.13 3.31
C MET A 220 17.83 -10.57 3.27
N PRO A 221 18.37 -11.04 2.13
CA PRO A 221 18.95 -12.37 2.04
C PRO A 221 20.12 -12.57 3.03
N ALA A 222 20.24 -13.79 3.56
CA ALA A 222 21.35 -14.12 4.45
C ALA A 222 22.70 -13.94 3.75
N GLY A 223 23.59 -13.14 4.34
CA GLY A 223 24.94 -12.92 3.82
C GLY A 223 25.13 -11.68 2.94
N CYS A 224 24.12 -10.84 2.87
CA CYS A 224 24.22 -9.50 2.25
C CYS A 224 24.46 -8.42 3.31
#